data_3cb92a85f1c45ba3a14fec8c8620ab6a
#
_entry.id   3cb92a85f1c45ba3a14fec8c8620ab6a
#
_cell.length_a   1.000
_cell.length_b   1.000
_cell.length_c   1.000
_cell.angle_alpha   90.00
_cell.angle_beta   90.00
_cell.angle_gamma   90.00
#
_symmetry.space_group_name_H-M   'P 1'
#
loop_
_entity.id
_entity.type
_entity.pdbx_description
1 polymer ?
#
loop_
_entity_poly.entity_id
_entity_poly.type
_entity_poly.pdbx_seq_one_letter_code
_entity_poly.pdbx_strand_id
1 'polypeptide(L)'
;MKHLHTFMALVLAISCCAVAGAFEKKQPKDVDVAAMTNETQRTSYAGGVHLAWWIPPEYWEASLSRDGNVTDAARKQVLDTLRGYSMIAVVQAEVGALGNFTFYERDAIVKGMKLELSDGKTWMAIAPLPEVPDGMAPLLKVLGPILSSAMGPLGQNMNFFVLDDRKKGGRLISPFETGALRISLSDNKGARLDPFLIEFPLDSLYVPRRCPNGKPAHVSWVVCPWDGSKLP
;
A
#
# COMPACT_ATOMS: atom_id res chain seq x y z
N MET A 1 -4.49 -68.88 -40.28
CA MET A 1 -5.01 -67.48 -40.31
C MET A 1 -5.38 -67.12 -38.91
N LYS A 2 -4.51 -66.35 -38.23
CA LYS A 2 -4.66 -65.94 -36.83
C LYS A 2 -4.80 -64.42 -36.81
N HIS A 3 -5.99 -63.91 -36.45
CA HIS A 3 -6.25 -62.49 -36.29
C HIS A 3 -5.76 -62.05 -34.91
N LEU A 4 -4.76 -61.21 -34.93
CA LEU A 4 -4.20 -60.55 -33.72
C LEU A 4 -4.93 -59.21 -33.51
N HIS A 5 -5.79 -59.16 -32.52
CA HIS A 5 -6.48 -57.91 -32.13
C HIS A 5 -5.57 -57.14 -31.16
N THR A 6 -5.01 -56.06 -31.67
CA THR A 6 -4.24 -55.09 -30.86
C THR A 6 -5.25 -54.15 -30.18
N PHE A 7 -5.40 -54.30 -28.87
CA PHE A 7 -6.11 -53.31 -28.02
C PHE A 7 -5.19 -52.12 -27.76
N MET A 8 -5.52 -50.99 -28.38
CA MET A 8 -4.86 -49.73 -28.11
C MET A 8 -5.60 -49.04 -26.94
N ALA A 9 -5.02 -49.12 -25.73
CA ALA A 9 -5.52 -48.42 -24.54
C ALA A 9 -5.16 -46.94 -24.65
N LEU A 10 -6.16 -46.09 -24.89
CA LEU A 10 -6.05 -44.64 -24.87
C LEU A 10 -6.05 -44.17 -23.41
N VAL A 11 -4.88 -43.90 -22.86
CA VAL A 11 -4.75 -43.28 -21.54
C VAL A 11 -5.05 -41.79 -21.67
N LEU A 12 -6.24 -41.37 -21.30
CA LEU A 12 -6.62 -39.96 -21.17
C LEU A 12 -5.93 -39.41 -19.92
N ALA A 13 -4.78 -38.73 -20.07
CA ALA A 13 -4.17 -37.94 -19.02
C ALA A 13 -5.03 -36.71 -18.80
N ILE A 14 -5.91 -36.73 -17.80
CA ILE A 14 -6.63 -35.53 -17.31
C ILE A 14 -5.57 -34.69 -16.61
N SER A 15 -5.00 -33.74 -17.36
CA SER A 15 -4.18 -32.67 -16.78
C SER A 15 -5.09 -31.78 -15.93
N CYS A 16 -5.08 -32.04 -14.64
CA CYS A 16 -5.74 -31.17 -13.66
C CYS A 16 -4.91 -29.87 -13.55
N CYS A 17 -5.13 -28.95 -14.50
CA CYS A 17 -4.67 -27.59 -14.34
C CYS A 17 -5.38 -27.03 -13.10
N ALA A 18 -4.70 -27.03 -11.96
CA ALA A 18 -5.09 -26.21 -10.83
C ALA A 18 -5.04 -24.76 -11.32
N VAL A 19 -6.19 -24.22 -11.71
CA VAL A 19 -6.36 -22.78 -11.89
C VAL A 19 -6.13 -22.21 -10.50
N ALA A 20 -4.95 -21.64 -10.27
CA ALA A 20 -4.73 -20.77 -9.13
C ALA A 20 -5.76 -19.63 -9.30
N GLY A 21 -6.88 -19.74 -8.59
CA GLY A 21 -7.95 -18.75 -8.66
C GLY A 21 -7.35 -17.40 -8.25
N ALA A 22 -7.35 -16.44 -9.17
CA ALA A 22 -7.00 -15.09 -8.83
C ALA A 22 -7.96 -14.63 -7.73
N PHE A 23 -7.43 -14.14 -6.61
CA PHE A 23 -8.25 -13.65 -5.52
C PHE A 23 -9.15 -12.51 -6.02
N GLU A 24 -10.40 -12.52 -5.60
CA GLU A 24 -11.39 -11.54 -6.02
C GLU A 24 -11.08 -10.18 -5.39
N LYS A 25 -10.88 -9.17 -6.25
CA LYS A 25 -10.67 -7.79 -5.82
C LYS A 25 -12.00 -7.11 -5.54
N LYS A 26 -12.05 -6.31 -4.50
CA LYS A 26 -13.21 -5.45 -4.23
C LYS A 26 -13.35 -4.37 -5.28
N GLN A 27 -14.59 -3.95 -5.53
CA GLN A 27 -14.83 -2.70 -6.24
C GLN A 27 -14.39 -1.51 -5.37
N PRO A 28 -13.93 -0.39 -5.93
CA PRO A 28 -13.44 0.75 -5.15
C PRO A 28 -14.43 1.22 -4.07
N LYS A 29 -15.72 1.25 -4.36
CA LYS A 29 -16.78 1.62 -3.41
C LYS A 29 -16.91 0.67 -2.20
N ASP A 30 -16.47 -0.57 -2.34
CA ASP A 30 -16.57 -1.63 -1.32
C ASP A 30 -15.27 -1.77 -0.50
N VAL A 31 -14.22 -1.04 -0.86
CA VAL A 31 -12.95 -1.03 -0.13
C VAL A 31 -13.11 -0.26 1.17
N ASP A 32 -12.78 -0.86 2.29
CA ASP A 32 -12.73 -0.17 3.59
C ASP A 32 -11.46 0.69 3.67
N VAL A 33 -11.65 2.01 3.55
CA VAL A 33 -10.55 3.00 3.58
C VAL A 33 -9.83 3.01 4.93
N ALA A 34 -10.54 2.77 6.02
CA ALA A 34 -9.94 2.71 7.36
C ALA A 34 -9.05 1.46 7.50
N ALA A 35 -9.53 0.31 7.01
CA ALA A 35 -8.72 -0.90 6.96
C ALA A 35 -7.46 -0.71 6.10
N MET A 36 -7.58 -0.09 4.91
CA MET A 36 -6.43 0.23 4.07
C MET A 36 -5.45 1.18 4.77
N THR A 37 -5.94 2.20 5.47
CA THR A 37 -5.09 3.11 6.25
C THR A 37 -4.30 2.33 7.30
N ASN A 38 -4.93 1.41 8.02
CA ASN A 38 -4.26 0.58 9.02
C ASN A 38 -3.16 -0.31 8.41
N GLU A 39 -3.29 -0.71 7.17
CA GLU A 39 -2.27 -1.48 6.45
C GLU A 39 -1.12 -0.62 5.95
N THR A 40 -1.38 0.63 5.58
CA THR A 40 -0.43 1.51 4.87
C THR A 40 0.16 2.63 5.72
N GLN A 41 -0.35 2.85 6.93
CA GLN A 41 0.14 3.82 7.89
C GLN A 41 0.85 3.13 9.04
N ARG A 42 1.96 3.70 9.48
CA ARG A 42 2.72 3.27 10.66
C ARG A 42 3.05 4.47 11.52
N THR A 43 3.00 4.28 12.84
CA THR A 43 3.37 5.29 13.82
C THR A 43 4.32 4.68 14.85
N SER A 44 5.36 5.43 15.22
CA SER A 44 6.28 5.11 16.30
C SER A 44 6.36 6.28 17.26
N TYR A 45 6.52 5.98 18.53
CA TYR A 45 6.67 6.97 19.61
C TYR A 45 8.06 6.90 20.26
N ALA A 46 9.00 6.18 19.65
CA ALA A 46 10.37 6.08 20.15
C ALA A 46 11.13 7.40 19.96
N GLY A 47 11.41 8.10 21.04
CA GLY A 47 12.14 9.39 21.02
C GLY A 47 11.35 10.57 20.48
N GLY A 48 10.07 10.40 20.16
CA GLY A 48 9.22 11.45 19.57
C GLY A 48 7.95 10.88 18.98
N VAL A 49 7.33 11.61 18.06
CA VAL A 49 6.21 11.11 17.25
C VAL A 49 6.66 11.03 15.80
N HIS A 50 6.66 9.84 15.26
CA HIS A 50 7.07 9.57 13.89
C HIS A 50 5.96 8.80 13.20
N LEU A 51 5.41 9.38 12.13
CA LEU A 51 4.36 8.77 11.31
C LEU A 51 4.83 8.72 9.87
N ALA A 52 4.64 7.58 9.24
CA ALA A 52 4.77 7.41 7.81
C ALA A 52 3.51 6.72 7.26
N TRP A 53 2.96 7.27 6.19
CA TRP A 53 1.77 6.77 5.55
C TRP A 53 1.99 6.72 4.04
N TRP A 54 1.99 5.53 3.47
CA TRP A 54 1.95 5.36 2.03
C TRP A 54 0.51 5.43 1.54
N ILE A 55 0.24 6.33 0.61
CA ILE A 55 -1.11 6.58 0.06
C ILE A 55 -1.09 6.16 -1.41
N PRO A 56 -1.52 4.92 -1.72
CA PRO A 56 -1.61 4.45 -3.09
C PRO A 56 -2.79 5.09 -3.84
N PRO A 57 -2.79 5.10 -5.19
CA PRO A 57 -3.94 5.57 -5.99
C PRO A 57 -5.26 4.92 -5.61
N GLU A 58 -5.26 3.65 -5.21
CA GLU A 58 -6.45 2.90 -4.78
C GLU A 58 -7.14 3.51 -3.55
N TYR A 59 -6.37 4.17 -2.69
CA TYR A 59 -6.92 4.91 -1.56
C TYR A 59 -7.86 6.04 -2.03
N TRP A 60 -7.41 6.80 -3.03
CA TRP A 60 -8.20 7.88 -3.60
C TRP A 60 -9.38 7.37 -4.40
N GLU A 61 -9.19 6.29 -5.13
CA GLU A 61 -10.25 5.62 -5.88
C GLU A 61 -11.39 5.17 -4.94
N ALA A 62 -11.04 4.53 -3.83
CA ALA A 62 -11.99 4.10 -2.81
C ALA A 62 -12.67 5.30 -2.10
N SER A 63 -11.89 6.31 -1.70
CA SER A 63 -12.40 7.48 -0.99
C SER A 63 -13.38 8.28 -1.86
N LEU A 64 -12.99 8.59 -3.10
CA LEU A 64 -13.80 9.37 -4.03
C LEU A 64 -15.03 8.61 -4.54
N SER A 65 -15.01 7.28 -4.57
CA SER A 65 -16.16 6.49 -4.99
C SER A 65 -17.30 6.49 -3.97
N ARG A 66 -17.02 6.87 -2.73
CA ARG A 66 -18.00 6.95 -1.63
C ARG A 66 -18.54 8.37 -1.41
N ASP A 67 -17.87 9.37 -1.95
CA ASP A 67 -18.30 10.76 -1.79
C ASP A 67 -19.35 11.09 -2.85
N GLY A 68 -20.62 11.16 -2.42
CA GLY A 68 -21.75 11.49 -3.28
C GLY A 68 -21.74 12.94 -3.82
N ASN A 69 -20.88 13.80 -3.27
CA ASN A 69 -20.74 15.19 -3.73
C ASN A 69 -19.74 15.34 -4.88
N VAL A 70 -18.94 14.31 -5.15
CA VAL A 70 -17.94 14.32 -6.22
C VAL A 70 -18.57 13.78 -7.51
N THR A 71 -18.64 14.60 -8.55
CA THR A 71 -19.12 14.16 -9.86
C THR A 71 -18.16 13.16 -10.50
N ASP A 72 -18.67 12.30 -11.39
CA ASP A 72 -17.83 11.32 -12.11
C ASP A 72 -16.72 11.99 -12.93
N ALA A 73 -17.00 13.17 -13.51
CA ALA A 73 -15.99 13.95 -14.24
C ALA A 73 -14.87 14.44 -13.33
N ALA A 74 -15.22 15.01 -12.17
CA ALA A 74 -14.22 15.46 -11.18
C ALA A 74 -13.41 14.29 -10.62
N ARG A 75 -14.07 13.18 -10.29
CA ARG A 75 -13.41 11.93 -9.86
C ARG A 75 -12.41 11.45 -10.90
N LYS A 76 -12.84 11.35 -12.15
CA LYS A 76 -11.96 10.93 -13.25
C LYS A 76 -10.76 11.86 -13.39
N GLN A 77 -10.94 13.17 -13.33
CA GLN A 77 -9.85 14.14 -13.43
C GLN A 77 -8.82 13.95 -12.31
N VAL A 78 -9.25 13.78 -11.06
CA VAL A 78 -8.36 13.53 -9.92
C VAL A 78 -7.60 12.23 -10.12
N LEU A 79 -8.28 11.14 -10.46
CA LEU A 79 -7.65 9.84 -10.65
C LEU A 79 -6.70 9.81 -11.84
N ASP A 80 -7.01 10.50 -12.93
CA ASP A 80 -6.10 10.62 -14.08
C ASP A 80 -4.82 11.40 -13.70
N THR A 81 -4.93 12.41 -12.82
CA THR A 81 -3.78 13.17 -12.32
C THR A 81 -2.90 12.30 -11.40
N LEU A 82 -3.51 11.44 -10.58
CA LEU A 82 -2.80 10.53 -9.67
C LEU A 82 -2.26 9.29 -10.37
N ARG A 83 -2.70 9.02 -11.59
CA ARG A 83 -2.27 7.84 -12.34
C ARG A 83 -0.76 7.86 -12.57
N GLY A 84 -0.08 6.81 -12.12
CA GLY A 84 1.37 6.68 -12.23
C GLY A 84 2.16 7.34 -11.10
N TYR A 85 1.47 7.81 -10.07
CA TYR A 85 2.09 8.33 -8.86
C TYR A 85 1.50 7.67 -7.62
N SER A 86 2.32 7.51 -6.59
CA SER A 86 1.86 7.27 -5.22
C SER A 86 2.46 8.32 -4.29
N MET A 87 1.92 8.43 -3.09
CA MET A 87 2.38 9.45 -2.15
C MET A 87 2.81 8.82 -0.84
N ILE A 88 3.79 9.45 -0.20
CA ILE A 88 4.15 9.19 1.18
C ILE A 88 3.90 10.47 1.97
N ALA A 89 3.13 10.36 3.04
CA ALA A 89 2.97 11.42 4.02
C ALA A 89 3.82 11.09 5.25
N VAL A 90 4.60 12.06 5.72
CA VAL A 90 5.49 11.89 6.87
C VAL A 90 5.25 13.01 7.87
N VAL A 91 5.17 12.65 9.13
CA VAL A 91 5.25 13.57 10.27
C VAL A 91 6.37 13.10 11.17
N GLN A 92 7.26 14.01 11.54
CA GLN A 92 8.25 13.79 12.59
C GLN A 92 8.21 14.93 13.59
N ALA A 93 8.20 14.59 14.87
CA ALA A 93 8.26 15.57 15.95
C ALA A 93 9.03 15.02 17.14
N GLU A 94 9.79 15.85 17.79
CA GLU A 94 10.29 15.61 19.14
C GLU A 94 9.27 16.02 20.19
N VAL A 95 9.26 15.31 21.28
CA VAL A 95 8.45 15.67 22.44
C VAL A 95 9.37 16.30 23.48
N GLY A 96 9.17 17.59 23.73
CA GLY A 96 9.89 18.31 24.78
C GLY A 96 9.48 17.87 26.18
N ALA A 97 10.27 18.24 27.19
CA ALA A 97 10.05 17.87 28.60
C ALA A 97 8.68 18.30 29.16
N LEU A 98 8.08 19.33 28.58
CA LEU A 98 6.74 19.84 28.97
C LEU A 98 5.62 19.26 28.08
N GLY A 99 5.90 18.27 27.24
CA GLY A 99 4.93 17.65 26.33
C GLY A 99 4.65 18.45 25.05
N ASN A 100 5.39 19.53 24.79
CA ASN A 100 5.29 20.29 23.54
C ASN A 100 5.94 19.52 22.39
N PHE A 101 5.38 19.66 21.18
CA PHE A 101 5.94 19.10 19.95
C PHE A 101 6.85 20.12 19.25
N THR A 102 8.00 19.65 18.80
CA THR A 102 8.88 20.36 17.85
C THR A 102 8.90 19.54 16.57
N PHE A 103 8.19 20.04 15.54
CA PHE A 103 8.07 19.33 14.27
C PHE A 103 9.30 19.54 13.40
N TYR A 104 9.64 18.53 12.62
CA TYR A 104 10.74 18.58 11.66
C TYR A 104 10.27 19.24 10.37
N GLU A 105 11.11 20.13 9.88
CA GLU A 105 10.93 20.74 8.57
C GLU A 105 11.14 19.71 7.45
N ARG A 106 10.52 19.96 6.30
CA ARG A 106 10.59 19.08 5.13
C ARG A 106 12.01 18.65 4.76
N ASP A 107 12.96 19.60 4.73
CA ASP A 107 14.34 19.33 4.33
C ASP A 107 15.07 18.40 5.31
N ALA A 108 14.78 18.51 6.59
CA ALA A 108 15.30 17.59 7.60
C ALA A 108 14.77 16.18 7.39
N ILE A 109 13.47 16.05 7.10
CA ILE A 109 12.83 14.76 6.79
C ILE A 109 13.46 14.14 5.53
N VAL A 110 13.57 14.91 4.43
CA VAL A 110 14.19 14.43 3.18
C VAL A 110 15.60 13.91 3.41
N LYS A 111 16.41 14.65 4.16
CA LYS A 111 17.81 14.27 4.48
C LYS A 111 17.90 12.97 5.30
N GLY A 112 16.93 12.76 6.21
CA GLY A 112 16.89 11.60 7.09
C GLY A 112 16.11 10.40 6.54
N MET A 113 15.33 10.58 5.48
CA MET A 113 14.46 9.56 4.93
C MET A 113 15.18 8.67 3.91
N LYS A 114 14.97 7.37 4.03
CA LYS A 114 15.38 6.37 3.05
C LYS A 114 14.21 5.48 2.71
N LEU A 115 13.96 5.28 1.43
CA LEU A 115 12.89 4.44 0.91
C LEU A 115 13.49 3.24 0.18
N GLU A 116 12.98 2.07 0.47
CA GLU A 116 13.38 0.82 -0.17
C GLU A 116 12.14 0.00 -0.52
N LEU A 117 12.13 -0.54 -1.73
CA LEU A 117 11.05 -1.40 -2.23
C LEU A 117 11.60 -2.82 -2.40
N SER A 118 10.81 -3.81 -1.98
CA SER A 118 11.09 -5.22 -2.22
C SER A 118 10.04 -5.83 -3.13
N ASP A 119 10.48 -6.70 -4.02
CA ASP A 119 9.65 -7.61 -4.83
C ASP A 119 9.42 -8.98 -4.15
N GLY A 120 9.72 -9.07 -2.84
CA GLY A 120 9.71 -10.30 -2.07
C GLY A 120 11.03 -11.10 -2.11
N LYS A 121 12.01 -10.68 -2.93
CA LYS A 121 13.32 -11.34 -3.05
C LYS A 121 14.48 -10.38 -2.80
N THR A 122 14.41 -9.21 -3.40
CA THR A 122 15.48 -8.21 -3.34
C THR A 122 14.92 -6.86 -2.91
N TRP A 123 15.79 -6.04 -2.30
CA TRP A 123 15.49 -4.66 -1.92
C TRP A 123 16.18 -3.71 -2.89
N MET A 124 15.45 -2.72 -3.39
CA MET A 124 16.01 -1.64 -4.19
C MET A 124 15.67 -0.29 -3.57
N ALA A 125 16.62 0.64 -3.61
CA ALA A 125 16.39 2.01 -3.18
C ALA A 125 15.48 2.72 -4.19
N ILE A 126 14.52 3.48 -3.66
CA ILE A 126 13.69 4.40 -4.43
C ILE A 126 13.77 5.78 -3.80
N ALA A 127 13.37 6.80 -4.53
CA ALA A 127 13.38 8.17 -4.03
C ALA A 127 12.10 8.91 -4.44
N PRO A 128 11.61 9.85 -3.62
CA PRO A 128 10.57 10.75 -4.04
C PRO A 128 11.06 11.66 -5.15
N LEU A 129 10.13 12.16 -5.95
CA LEU A 129 10.43 13.19 -6.93
C LEU A 129 10.95 14.44 -6.21
N PRO A 130 11.98 15.13 -6.73
CA PRO A 130 12.51 16.36 -6.13
C PRO A 130 11.47 17.47 -6.12
N GLU A 131 10.62 17.49 -7.13
CA GLU A 131 9.55 18.47 -7.28
C GLU A 131 8.21 17.75 -7.48
N VAL A 132 7.15 18.37 -6.99
CA VAL A 132 5.78 17.88 -7.21
C VAL A 132 5.40 18.13 -8.66
N PRO A 133 4.91 17.13 -9.42
CA PRO A 133 4.44 17.33 -10.78
C PRO A 133 3.37 18.43 -10.86
N ASP A 134 3.42 19.29 -11.88
CA ASP A 134 2.54 20.46 -12.02
C ASP A 134 1.05 20.15 -11.85
N GLY A 135 0.58 19.04 -12.43
CA GLY A 135 -0.80 18.59 -12.29
C GLY A 135 -1.19 18.15 -10.87
N MET A 136 -0.23 17.77 -10.03
CA MET A 136 -0.49 17.33 -8.65
C MET A 136 -0.44 18.48 -7.63
N ALA A 137 0.25 19.55 -7.90
CA ALA A 137 0.39 20.67 -6.97
C ALA A 137 -0.97 21.30 -6.57
N PRO A 138 -1.93 21.56 -7.48
CA PRO A 138 -3.28 22.00 -7.12
C PRO A 138 -4.04 20.96 -6.30
N LEU A 139 -3.90 19.67 -6.62
CA LEU A 139 -4.56 18.58 -5.92
C LEU A 139 -4.08 18.49 -4.47
N LEU A 140 -2.77 18.56 -4.22
CA LEU A 140 -2.20 18.54 -2.88
C LEU A 140 -2.63 19.74 -2.03
N LYS A 141 -2.85 20.90 -2.65
CA LYS A 141 -3.40 22.08 -1.95
C LYS A 141 -4.82 21.85 -1.44
N VAL A 142 -5.60 21.02 -2.11
CA VAL A 142 -6.97 20.68 -1.69
C VAL A 142 -6.95 19.51 -0.70
N LEU A 143 -6.21 18.46 -1.00
CA LEU A 143 -6.17 17.24 -0.19
C LEU A 143 -5.38 17.40 1.11
N GLY A 144 -4.31 18.17 1.09
CA GLY A 144 -3.46 18.42 2.26
C GLY A 144 -4.28 18.92 3.47
N PRO A 145 -5.05 20.00 3.38
CA PRO A 145 -5.90 20.47 4.48
C PRO A 145 -6.94 19.47 4.97
N ILE A 146 -7.53 18.67 4.05
CA ILE A 146 -8.53 17.64 4.41
C ILE A 146 -7.87 16.56 5.27
N LEU A 147 -6.73 16.02 4.81
CA LEU A 147 -5.98 15.02 5.58
C LEU A 147 -5.44 15.60 6.89
N SER A 148 -5.00 16.86 6.85
CA SER A 148 -4.50 17.57 8.02
C SER A 148 -5.55 17.77 9.09
N SER A 149 -6.76 18.16 8.71
CA SER A 149 -7.85 18.39 9.67
C SER A 149 -8.28 17.11 10.39
N ALA A 150 -8.18 15.97 9.71
CA ALA A 150 -8.52 14.67 10.28
C ALA A 150 -7.53 14.21 11.38
N MET A 151 -6.30 14.76 11.40
CA MET A 151 -5.22 14.35 12.31
C MET A 151 -4.78 15.45 13.30
N GLY A 152 -5.49 16.58 13.33
CA GLY A 152 -5.17 17.71 14.23
C GLY A 152 -3.74 18.25 14.03
N PRO A 153 -2.98 18.54 15.12
CA PRO A 153 -1.65 19.13 15.03
C PRO A 153 -0.65 18.27 14.20
N LEU A 154 -0.78 16.96 14.22
CA LEU A 154 0.05 16.06 13.39
C LEU A 154 -0.24 16.28 11.92
N GLY A 155 -1.51 16.42 11.55
CA GLY A 155 -1.90 16.65 10.17
C GLY A 155 -1.43 18.01 9.63
N GLN A 156 -1.45 19.05 10.43
CA GLN A 156 -0.97 20.40 10.04
C GLN A 156 0.53 20.43 9.69
N ASN A 157 1.30 19.50 10.26
CA ASN A 157 2.74 19.37 10.04
C ASN A 157 3.10 18.16 9.14
N MET A 158 2.14 17.67 8.38
CA MET A 158 2.32 16.55 7.47
C MET A 158 3.02 16.98 6.19
N ASN A 159 4.12 16.33 5.88
CA ASN A 159 4.89 16.52 4.66
C ASN A 159 4.56 15.45 3.63
N PHE A 160 4.17 15.86 2.42
CA PHE A 160 3.83 14.96 1.33
C PHE A 160 4.99 14.82 0.35
N PHE A 161 5.31 13.58 0.00
CA PHE A 161 6.33 13.20 -0.97
C PHE A 161 5.69 12.39 -2.07
N VAL A 162 5.96 12.74 -3.33
CA VAL A 162 5.42 12.07 -4.51
C VAL A 162 6.45 11.08 -5.03
N LEU A 163 6.01 9.87 -5.30
CA LEU A 163 6.80 8.82 -5.94
C LEU A 163 6.33 8.65 -7.39
N ASP A 164 7.27 8.58 -8.33
CA ASP A 164 6.98 8.12 -9.68
C ASP A 164 6.78 6.60 -9.63
N ASP A 165 5.54 6.18 -9.81
CA ASP A 165 5.11 4.79 -9.71
C ASP A 165 5.03 4.11 -11.09
N ARG A 166 5.46 4.80 -12.16
CA ARG A 166 5.43 4.29 -13.53
C ARG A 166 6.56 3.31 -13.78
N LYS A 167 6.21 2.15 -14.31
CA LYS A 167 7.14 1.12 -14.73
C LYS A 167 6.66 0.54 -16.07
N LYS A 168 7.58 0.12 -16.93
CA LYS A 168 7.22 -0.57 -18.18
C LYS A 168 6.40 -1.82 -17.88
N GLY A 169 5.16 -1.84 -18.38
CA GLY A 169 4.25 -2.97 -18.21
C GLY A 169 3.45 -2.96 -16.90
N GLY A 170 3.47 -1.88 -16.11
CA GLY A 170 2.70 -1.80 -14.87
C GLY A 170 3.11 -0.66 -13.95
N ARG A 171 3.06 -0.93 -12.65
CA ARG A 171 3.42 0.01 -11.58
C ARG A 171 4.69 -0.45 -10.87
N LEU A 172 5.44 0.52 -10.34
CA LEU A 172 6.62 0.25 -9.52
C LEU A 172 6.20 -0.33 -8.16
N ILE A 173 5.18 0.27 -7.53
CA ILE A 173 4.63 -0.15 -6.24
C ILE A 173 3.19 -0.60 -6.47
N SER A 174 2.98 -1.92 -6.51
CA SER A 174 1.65 -2.51 -6.70
C SER A 174 1.11 -3.01 -5.36
N PRO A 175 -0.05 -2.52 -4.88
CA PRO A 175 -0.67 -3.04 -3.67
C PRO A 175 -1.28 -4.44 -3.85
N PHE A 176 -1.21 -5.00 -5.06
CA PHE A 176 -1.75 -6.30 -5.42
C PHE A 176 -0.69 -7.39 -5.58
N GLU A 177 0.57 -7.02 -5.69
CA GLU A 177 1.68 -7.95 -5.91
C GLU A 177 2.44 -8.20 -4.60
N THR A 178 3.09 -9.34 -4.47
CA THR A 178 3.90 -9.64 -3.29
C THR A 178 5.11 -8.72 -3.23
N GLY A 179 5.34 -8.11 -2.08
CA GLY A 179 6.43 -7.20 -1.86
C GLY A 179 6.32 -6.44 -0.55
N ALA A 180 7.18 -5.44 -0.38
CA ALA A 180 7.11 -4.54 0.77
C ALA A 180 7.76 -3.19 0.48
N LEU A 181 7.24 -2.14 1.10
CA LEU A 181 7.84 -0.81 1.13
C LEU A 181 8.42 -0.57 2.54
N ARG A 182 9.71 -0.23 2.59
CA ARG A 182 10.39 0.16 3.82
C ARG A 182 10.64 1.65 3.81
N ILE A 183 10.20 2.32 4.87
CA ILE A 183 10.40 3.75 5.10
C ILE A 183 11.26 3.88 6.35
N SER A 184 12.51 4.29 6.19
CA SER A 184 13.43 4.55 7.30
C SER A 184 13.54 6.06 7.50
N LEU A 185 13.47 6.50 8.76
CA LEU A 185 13.64 7.89 9.16
C LEU A 185 14.85 7.99 10.08
N SER A 186 15.40 9.18 10.23
CA SER A 186 16.45 9.47 11.20
C SER A 186 15.98 10.57 12.15
N ASP A 187 16.46 10.53 13.39
CA ASP A 187 16.23 11.61 14.35
C ASP A 187 17.08 12.87 13.98
N ASN A 188 16.96 13.95 14.77
CA ASN A 188 17.70 15.19 14.56
C ASN A 188 19.21 15.06 14.79
N LYS A 189 19.66 14.00 15.43
CA LYS A 189 21.08 13.66 15.66
C LYS A 189 21.64 12.75 14.56
N GLY A 190 20.79 12.36 13.59
CA GLY A 190 21.14 11.44 12.50
C GLY A 190 21.12 9.97 12.88
N ALA A 191 20.66 9.62 14.10
CA ALA A 191 20.45 8.22 14.47
C ALA A 191 19.23 7.66 13.74
N ARG A 192 19.35 6.44 13.21
CA ARG A 192 18.24 5.77 12.52
C ARG A 192 17.19 5.30 13.50
N LEU A 193 15.95 5.56 13.17
CA LEU A 193 14.80 4.99 13.85
C LEU A 193 14.47 3.60 13.28
N ASP A 194 13.70 2.80 14.03
CA ASP A 194 13.18 1.55 13.52
C ASP A 194 12.38 1.79 12.23
N PRO A 195 12.63 1.03 11.17
CA PRO A 195 11.98 1.26 9.89
C PRO A 195 10.50 0.89 9.96
N PHE A 196 9.68 1.67 9.29
CA PHE A 196 8.29 1.30 9.00
C PHE A 196 8.26 0.34 7.83
N LEU A 197 7.55 -0.78 8.00
CA LEU A 197 7.35 -1.78 6.98
C LEU A 197 5.89 -1.85 6.58
N ILE A 198 5.62 -1.74 5.28
CA ILE A 198 4.31 -1.90 4.66
C ILE A 198 4.41 -3.09 3.72
N GLU A 199 3.68 -4.15 4.02
CA GLU A 199 3.73 -5.40 3.26
C GLU A 199 2.59 -5.48 2.25
N PHE A 200 2.82 -6.14 1.12
CA PHE A 200 1.87 -6.37 0.04
C PHE A 200 1.67 -7.87 -0.20
N PRO A 201 0.53 -8.30 -0.74
CA PRO A 201 -0.63 -7.49 -1.14
C PRO A 201 -1.41 -6.94 0.04
N LEU A 202 -2.15 -5.81 -0.17
CA LEU A 202 -3.04 -5.25 0.85
C LEU A 202 -4.33 -6.05 0.91
N ASP A 203 -4.63 -6.62 2.07
CA ASP A 203 -5.82 -7.47 2.31
C ASP A 203 -7.13 -6.68 2.15
N SER A 204 -7.12 -5.39 2.53
CA SER A 204 -8.26 -4.48 2.40
C SER A 204 -8.81 -4.36 0.98
N LEU A 205 -7.99 -4.63 -0.05
CA LEU A 205 -8.36 -4.54 -1.47
C LEU A 205 -9.05 -5.80 -2.01
N TYR A 206 -9.12 -6.88 -1.22
CA TYR A 206 -9.68 -8.15 -1.64
C TYR A 206 -10.95 -8.50 -0.88
N VAL A 207 -11.78 -9.33 -1.50
CA VAL A 207 -12.90 -9.96 -0.81
C VAL A 207 -12.35 -10.82 0.33
N PRO A 208 -12.86 -10.65 1.57
CA PRO A 208 -12.29 -11.32 2.73
C PRO A 208 -12.32 -12.85 2.60
N ARG A 209 -11.18 -13.47 2.78
CA ARG A 209 -11.06 -14.93 2.86
C ARG A 209 -11.27 -15.41 4.29
N ARG A 210 -11.68 -16.66 4.41
CA ARG A 210 -11.85 -17.30 5.73
C ARG A 210 -11.18 -18.67 5.76
N CYS A 211 -10.60 -18.97 6.91
CA CYS A 211 -10.18 -20.32 7.26
C CYS A 211 -11.41 -21.24 7.41
N PRO A 212 -11.24 -22.56 7.32
CA PRO A 212 -12.32 -23.52 7.58
C PRO A 212 -12.97 -23.37 8.97
N ASN A 213 -12.22 -22.88 9.96
CA ASN A 213 -12.71 -22.56 11.29
C ASN A 213 -13.47 -21.20 11.39
N GLY A 214 -13.71 -20.52 10.26
CA GLY A 214 -14.43 -19.25 10.16
C GLY A 214 -13.60 -18.00 10.46
N LYS A 215 -12.35 -18.13 10.94
CA LYS A 215 -11.47 -16.97 11.20
C LYS A 215 -11.05 -16.29 9.90
N PRO A 216 -10.80 -14.97 9.91
CA PRO A 216 -10.30 -14.28 8.73
C PRO A 216 -8.91 -14.81 8.33
N ALA A 217 -8.68 -14.87 7.02
CA ALA A 217 -7.43 -15.31 6.43
C ALA A 217 -6.91 -14.23 5.49
N HIS A 218 -5.68 -13.80 5.71
CA HIS A 218 -5.02 -12.82 4.86
C HIS A 218 -4.90 -13.34 3.42
N VAL A 219 -4.99 -12.45 2.43
CA VAL A 219 -4.94 -12.79 1.01
C VAL A 219 -3.67 -13.53 0.61
N SER A 220 -2.52 -13.26 1.23
CA SER A 220 -1.24 -13.90 0.95
C SER A 220 -1.07 -15.29 1.59
N TRP A 221 -1.95 -15.72 2.48
CA TRP A 221 -1.79 -17.00 3.17
C TRP A 221 -2.20 -18.18 2.26
N VAL A 222 -1.37 -19.21 2.27
CA VAL A 222 -1.60 -20.48 1.55
C VAL A 222 -2.21 -21.52 2.47
N VAL A 223 -1.92 -21.40 3.78
CA VAL A 223 -2.44 -22.27 4.83
C VAL A 223 -3.03 -21.43 5.95
N CYS A 224 -4.04 -21.99 6.62
CA CYS A 224 -4.63 -21.38 7.80
C CYS A 224 -3.63 -21.45 8.97
N PRO A 225 -3.25 -20.33 9.61
CA PRO A 225 -2.27 -20.34 10.69
C PRO A 225 -2.79 -20.95 12.00
N TRP A 226 -4.10 -21.17 12.13
CA TRP A 226 -4.71 -21.71 13.34
C TRP A 226 -4.89 -23.24 13.31
N ASP A 227 -5.04 -23.86 12.14
CA ASP A 227 -5.30 -25.29 12.02
C ASP A 227 -4.47 -25.99 10.94
N GLY A 228 -3.65 -25.24 10.19
CA GLY A 228 -2.77 -25.77 9.15
C GLY A 228 -3.49 -26.23 7.87
N SER A 229 -4.81 -26.06 7.78
CA SER A 229 -5.58 -26.43 6.59
C SER A 229 -5.17 -25.56 5.40
N LYS A 230 -5.16 -26.18 4.20
CA LYS A 230 -4.90 -25.44 2.96
C LYS A 230 -6.06 -24.50 2.68
N LEU A 231 -5.74 -23.25 2.38
CA LEU A 231 -6.73 -22.27 1.97
C LEU A 231 -7.03 -22.39 0.46
N PRO A 232 -8.28 -22.14 0.07
CA PRO A 232 -8.71 -22.21 -1.33
C PRO A 232 -8.10 -21.10 -2.19
#